data_9536ca181259e507ebf95875ae7c9ea6
#
_entry.id   9536ca181259e507ebf95875ae7c9ea6
#
_cell.length_a   1.000
_cell.length_b   1.000
_cell.length_c   1.000
_cell.angle_alpha   90.00
_cell.angle_beta   90.00
_cell.angle_gamma   90.00
#
_symmetry.space_group_name_H-M   'P 1'
#
loop_
_entity.id
_entity.type
_entity.pdbx_description
1 polymer ?
#
loop_
_entity_poly.entity_id
_entity_poly.type
_entity_poly.pdbx_seq_one_letter_code
_entity_poly.pdbx_strand_id
1 'polypeptide(L)'
;MELLQLEYFYAVAQNQHMTRTAEQLHIAQPSLTQSIRRLEKELGVPMFYRSGRNIALTTYGEALRNALTPVLKTLHQIPTQLQQMAMEREKTIRLNVLAASTLVTQALISYKKDHDVLHFRLIQNSQC
;
A
#
# COMPACT_ATOMS: atom_id res chain seq x y z
N MET A 1 -4.34 -18.63 8.81
CA MET A 1 -4.85 -17.74 7.75
C MET A 1 -3.76 -16.74 7.38
N GLU A 2 -3.31 -16.80 6.17
CA GLU A 2 -2.22 -15.94 5.69
C GLU A 2 -2.75 -14.89 4.73
N LEU A 3 -2.09 -13.74 4.67
CA LEU A 3 -2.47 -12.66 3.77
C LEU A 3 -2.51 -13.11 2.32
N LEU A 4 -1.52 -13.90 1.89
CA LEU A 4 -1.45 -14.41 0.51
C LEU A 4 -2.67 -15.28 0.18
N GLN A 5 -3.12 -16.12 1.11
CA GLN A 5 -4.34 -16.92 0.93
C GLN A 5 -5.56 -16.03 0.74
N LEU A 6 -5.65 -14.95 1.51
CA LEU A 6 -6.76 -14.00 1.39
C LEU A 6 -6.73 -13.25 0.06
N GLU A 7 -5.55 -12.89 -0.42
CA GLU A 7 -5.39 -12.28 -1.73
C GLU A 7 -5.77 -13.25 -2.87
N TYR A 8 -5.37 -14.50 -2.76
CA TYR A 8 -5.75 -15.54 -3.71
C TYR A 8 -7.27 -15.76 -3.71
N PHE A 9 -7.85 -15.87 -2.52
CA PHE A 9 -9.30 -15.99 -2.37
C PHE A 9 -10.02 -14.82 -3.05
N TYR A 10 -9.58 -13.60 -2.78
CA TYR A 10 -10.19 -12.39 -3.33
C TYR A 10 -10.10 -12.36 -4.86
N ALA A 11 -8.97 -12.73 -5.42
CA ALA A 11 -8.80 -12.82 -6.87
C ALA A 11 -9.76 -13.84 -7.49
N VAL A 12 -9.91 -15.02 -6.89
CA VAL A 12 -10.85 -16.05 -7.36
C VAL A 12 -12.28 -15.54 -7.22
N ALA A 13 -12.61 -14.86 -6.13
CA ALA A 13 -13.94 -14.28 -5.90
C ALA A 13 -14.30 -13.26 -6.98
N GLN A 14 -13.36 -12.46 -7.43
CA GLN A 14 -13.59 -11.46 -8.48
C GLN A 14 -13.78 -12.10 -9.86
N ASN A 15 -13.00 -13.11 -10.18
CA ASN A 15 -13.04 -13.75 -11.50
C ASN A 15 -14.06 -14.87 -11.60
N GLN A 16 -14.37 -15.53 -10.49
CA GLN A 16 -15.23 -16.71 -10.43
C GLN A 16 -14.81 -17.80 -11.41
N HIS A 17 -13.51 -17.92 -11.64
CA HIS A 17 -12.92 -18.88 -12.56
C HIS A 17 -11.51 -19.25 -12.08
N MET A 18 -11.33 -20.50 -11.70
CA MET A 18 -10.10 -20.95 -11.04
C MET A 18 -8.88 -20.89 -11.98
N THR A 19 -9.01 -21.43 -13.19
CA THR A 19 -7.91 -21.49 -14.16
C THR A 19 -7.45 -20.11 -14.59
N ARG A 20 -8.40 -19.24 -14.91
CA ARG A 20 -8.10 -17.86 -15.32
C ARG A 20 -7.42 -17.08 -14.21
N THR A 21 -7.87 -17.26 -12.98
CA THR A 21 -7.26 -16.60 -11.82
C THR A 21 -5.84 -17.08 -11.59
N ALA A 22 -5.60 -18.39 -11.71
CA ALA A 22 -4.26 -18.96 -11.58
C ALA A 22 -3.31 -18.37 -12.63
N GLU A 23 -3.78 -18.23 -13.88
CA GLU A 23 -3.00 -17.59 -14.94
C GLU A 23 -2.66 -16.13 -14.61
N GLN A 24 -3.62 -15.36 -14.14
CA GLN A 24 -3.40 -13.97 -13.73
C GLN A 24 -2.41 -13.83 -12.57
N LEU A 25 -2.43 -14.77 -11.65
CA LEU A 25 -1.54 -14.80 -10.50
C LEU A 25 -0.18 -15.43 -10.79
N HIS A 26 0.01 -15.97 -12.01
CA HIS A 26 1.23 -16.67 -12.43
C HIS A 26 1.58 -17.85 -11.52
N ILE A 27 0.56 -18.61 -11.13
CA ILE A 27 0.72 -19.81 -10.31
C ILE A 27 0.01 -20.99 -10.98
N ALA A 28 0.39 -22.20 -10.59
CA ALA A 28 -0.29 -23.41 -11.05
C ALA A 28 -1.69 -23.49 -10.43
N GLN A 29 -2.68 -23.89 -11.22
CA GLN A 29 -4.05 -24.03 -10.73
C GLN A 29 -4.17 -24.96 -9.51
N PRO A 30 -3.49 -26.12 -9.45
CA PRO A 30 -3.54 -26.95 -8.25
C PRO A 30 -3.08 -26.25 -6.98
N SER A 31 -2.07 -25.37 -7.08
CA SER A 31 -1.58 -24.59 -5.96
C SER A 31 -2.63 -23.60 -5.47
N LEU A 32 -3.31 -22.93 -6.39
CA LEU A 32 -4.41 -22.02 -6.07
C LEU A 32 -5.56 -22.77 -5.40
N THR A 33 -5.99 -23.89 -5.99
CA THR A 33 -7.07 -24.72 -5.43
C THR A 33 -6.73 -25.18 -4.01
N GLN A 34 -5.49 -25.61 -3.79
CA GLN A 34 -5.05 -26.08 -2.48
C GLN A 34 -5.04 -24.95 -1.46
N SER A 35 -4.61 -23.77 -1.86
CA SER A 35 -4.62 -22.59 -1.00
C SER A 35 -6.05 -22.23 -0.55
N ILE A 36 -7.00 -22.24 -1.46
CA ILE A 36 -8.41 -21.99 -1.16
C ILE A 36 -8.97 -23.06 -0.22
N ARG A 37 -8.68 -24.33 -0.48
CA ARG A 37 -9.15 -25.42 0.38
C ARG A 37 -8.59 -25.33 1.81
N ARG A 38 -7.33 -24.95 1.94
CA ARG A 38 -6.72 -24.72 3.26
C ARG A 38 -7.42 -23.60 4.01
N LEU A 39 -7.73 -22.52 3.30
CA LEU A 39 -8.47 -21.40 3.88
C LEU A 39 -9.86 -21.84 4.34
N GLU A 40 -10.60 -22.58 3.50
CA GLU A 40 -11.92 -23.11 3.84
C GLU A 40 -11.86 -24.02 5.07
N LYS A 41 -10.86 -24.89 5.12
CA LYS A 41 -10.65 -25.79 6.25
C LYS A 41 -10.35 -25.02 7.53
N GLU A 42 -9.52 -24.02 7.46
CA GLU A 42 -9.14 -23.21 8.61
C GLU A 42 -10.31 -22.39 9.13
N LEU A 43 -11.11 -21.82 8.25
CA LEU A 43 -12.29 -21.04 8.63
C LEU A 43 -13.52 -21.91 8.94
N GLY A 44 -13.49 -23.18 8.54
CA GLY A 44 -14.54 -24.14 8.85
C GLY A 44 -15.81 -24.01 8.01
N VAL A 45 -15.79 -23.24 6.93
CA VAL A 45 -16.93 -23.01 6.05
C VAL A 45 -16.51 -23.00 4.59
N PRO A 46 -17.37 -23.46 3.67
CA PRO A 46 -17.06 -23.40 2.24
C PRO A 46 -17.21 -21.98 1.72
N MET A 47 -16.26 -21.54 0.91
CA MET A 47 -16.26 -20.22 0.29
C MET A 47 -16.82 -20.23 -1.12
N PHE A 48 -16.68 -21.36 -1.82
CA PHE A 48 -17.12 -21.52 -3.19
C PHE A 48 -17.95 -22.78 -3.37
N TYR A 49 -18.82 -22.76 -4.38
CA TYR A 49 -19.52 -23.95 -4.87
C TYR A 49 -19.46 -23.96 -6.39
N ARG A 50 -19.65 -25.14 -6.97
CA ARG A 50 -19.72 -25.28 -8.42
C ARG A 50 -21.03 -24.75 -8.96
N SER A 51 -20.93 -23.91 -9.99
CA SER A 51 -22.07 -23.40 -10.75
C SER A 51 -21.82 -23.67 -12.23
N GLY A 52 -22.30 -24.80 -12.73
CA GLY A 52 -22.01 -25.25 -14.10
C GLY A 52 -20.51 -25.52 -14.28
N ARG A 53 -19.88 -24.85 -15.23
CA ARG A 53 -18.43 -24.95 -15.49
C ARG A 53 -17.61 -24.00 -14.63
N ASN A 54 -18.26 -23.05 -13.99
CA ASN A 54 -17.64 -22.04 -13.17
C ASN A 54 -17.83 -22.32 -11.69
N ILE A 55 -17.30 -21.46 -10.87
CA ILE A 55 -17.50 -21.47 -9.43
C ILE A 55 -18.20 -20.17 -9.03
N ALA A 56 -18.96 -20.23 -7.95
CA ALA A 56 -19.62 -19.07 -7.39
C ALA A 56 -19.36 -19.00 -5.89
N LEU A 57 -19.52 -17.81 -5.32
CA LEU A 57 -19.35 -17.61 -3.88
C LEU A 57 -20.56 -18.16 -3.11
N THR A 58 -20.28 -18.85 -2.02
CA THR A 58 -21.28 -19.13 -1.00
C THR A 58 -21.61 -17.84 -0.24
N THR A 59 -22.62 -17.88 0.62
CA THR A 59 -22.93 -16.78 1.53
C THR A 59 -21.71 -16.43 2.40
N TYR A 60 -20.96 -17.42 2.84
CA TYR A 60 -19.72 -17.22 3.59
C TYR A 60 -18.62 -16.56 2.74
N GLY A 61 -18.48 -17.00 1.49
CA GLY A 61 -17.54 -16.39 0.55
C GLY A 61 -17.88 -14.94 0.26
N GLU A 62 -19.14 -14.62 0.08
CA GLU A 62 -19.58 -13.23 -0.09
C GLU A 62 -19.26 -12.38 1.12
N ALA A 63 -19.51 -12.89 2.31
CA ALA A 63 -19.22 -12.19 3.56
C ALA A 63 -17.71 -11.90 3.67
N LEU A 64 -16.87 -12.88 3.37
CA LEU A 64 -15.42 -12.71 3.40
C LEU A 64 -14.95 -11.71 2.35
N ARG A 65 -15.44 -11.81 1.10
CA ARG A 65 -15.12 -10.86 0.05
C ARG A 65 -15.48 -9.43 0.47
N ASN A 66 -16.66 -9.23 0.99
CA ASN A 66 -17.11 -7.90 1.40
C ASN A 66 -16.27 -7.34 2.55
N ALA A 67 -15.87 -8.19 3.49
CA ALA A 67 -15.00 -7.80 4.59
C ALA A 67 -13.59 -7.47 4.11
N LEU A 68 -13.06 -8.20 3.11
CA LEU A 68 -11.71 -8.02 2.59
C LEU A 68 -11.57 -6.82 1.66
N THR A 69 -12.62 -6.42 0.97
CA THR A 69 -12.53 -5.31 0.01
C THR A 69 -11.90 -4.05 0.60
N PRO A 70 -12.36 -3.50 1.73
CA PRO A 70 -11.72 -2.33 2.31
C PRO A 70 -10.34 -2.63 2.91
N VAL A 71 -10.15 -3.84 3.45
CA VAL A 71 -8.88 -4.24 4.06
C VAL A 71 -7.77 -4.32 3.02
N LEU A 72 -8.01 -5.02 1.90
CA LEU A 72 -7.03 -5.14 0.82
C LEU A 72 -6.78 -3.80 0.14
N LYS A 73 -7.80 -2.99 -0.02
CA LYS A 73 -7.65 -1.64 -0.55
C LYS A 73 -6.70 -0.81 0.32
N THR A 74 -6.92 -0.80 1.63
CA THR A 74 -6.06 -0.10 2.57
C THR A 74 -4.63 -0.63 2.52
N LEU A 75 -4.48 -1.96 2.49
CA LEU A 75 -3.17 -2.61 2.42
C LEU A 75 -2.41 -2.22 1.15
N HIS A 76 -3.06 -2.24 0.00
CA HIS A 76 -2.45 -1.91 -1.27
C HIS A 76 -2.11 -0.42 -1.42
N GLN A 77 -2.72 0.44 -0.64
CA GLN A 77 -2.41 1.87 -0.61
C GLN A 77 -1.16 2.20 0.20
N ILE A 78 -0.72 1.30 1.08
CA ILE A 78 0.41 1.55 1.98
C ILE A 78 1.69 1.94 1.23
N PRO A 79 2.15 1.19 0.21
CA PRO A 79 3.37 1.57 -0.50
C PRO A 79 3.29 2.97 -1.12
N THR A 80 2.15 3.29 -1.73
CA THR A 80 1.93 4.61 -2.34
C THR A 80 1.94 5.72 -1.30
N GLN A 81 1.28 5.51 -0.16
CA GLN A 81 1.26 6.48 0.95
C GLN A 81 2.67 6.74 1.48
N LEU A 82 3.45 5.68 1.67
CA LEU A 82 4.81 5.80 2.16
C LEU A 82 5.72 6.51 1.15
N GLN A 83 5.54 6.22 -0.14
CA GLN A 83 6.27 6.90 -1.20
C GLN A 83 5.92 8.38 -1.27
N GLN A 84 4.64 8.72 -1.14
CA GLN A 84 4.20 10.11 -1.11
C GLN A 84 4.79 10.86 0.08
N MET A 85 4.79 10.24 1.26
CA MET A 85 5.41 10.82 2.45
C MET A 85 6.90 11.04 2.25
N ALA A 86 7.61 10.09 1.65
CA ALA A 86 9.03 10.20 1.35
C ALA A 86 9.30 11.33 0.34
N MET A 87 8.49 11.44 -0.70
CA MET A 87 8.60 12.50 -1.70
C MET A 87 8.32 13.87 -1.12
N GLU A 88 7.29 14.02 -0.29
CA GLU A 88 6.98 15.27 0.39
C GLU A 88 8.09 15.68 1.34
N ARG A 89 8.65 14.72 2.08
CA ARG A 89 9.78 14.99 2.97
C ARG A 89 11.01 15.44 2.17
N GLU A 90 11.32 14.78 1.07
CA GLU A 90 12.41 15.17 0.20
C GLU A 90 12.18 16.57 -0.38
N LYS A 91 10.98 16.85 -0.84
CA LYS A 91 10.58 18.17 -1.33
C LYS A 91 10.71 19.23 -0.26
N THR A 92 10.28 18.95 0.96
CA THR A 92 10.40 19.86 2.10
C THR A 92 11.87 20.11 2.43
N ILE A 93 12.70 19.09 2.45
CA ILE A 93 14.14 19.23 2.67
C ILE A 93 14.77 20.09 1.57
N ARG A 94 14.43 19.90 0.31
CA ARG A 94 14.91 20.72 -0.80
C ARG A 94 14.49 22.17 -0.66
N LEU A 95 13.26 22.43 -0.28
CA LEU A 95 12.76 23.79 -0.03
C LEU A 95 13.47 24.45 1.15
N ASN A 96 13.71 23.70 2.22
CA ASN A 96 14.45 24.20 3.38
C ASN A 96 15.90 24.51 3.02
N VAL A 97 16.55 23.67 2.24
CA VAL A 97 17.91 23.90 1.75
C VAL A 97 17.96 25.16 0.88
N LEU A 98 16.99 25.35 0.01
CA LEU A 98 16.90 26.54 -0.85
C LEU A 98 16.68 27.80 0.00
N ALA A 99 15.77 27.75 0.97
CA ALA A 99 15.51 28.85 1.90
C ALA A 99 16.76 29.16 2.73
N ALA A 100 17.45 28.11 3.21
CA ALA A 100 18.71 28.26 3.95
C ALA A 100 19.78 28.95 3.09
N SER A 101 19.94 28.51 1.83
CA SER A 101 20.88 29.11 0.89
C SER A 101 20.56 30.59 0.64
N THR A 102 19.28 30.91 0.47
CA THR A 102 18.83 32.29 0.29
C THR A 102 19.12 33.14 1.51
N LEU A 103 18.81 32.62 2.72
CA LEU A 103 19.08 33.32 3.98
C LEU A 103 20.57 33.50 4.23
N VAL A 104 21.38 32.51 3.94
CA VAL A 104 22.85 32.60 4.02
C VAL A 104 23.36 33.67 3.09
N THR A 105 22.89 33.72 1.85
CA THR A 105 23.28 34.75 0.87
C THR A 105 22.88 36.13 1.38
N GLN A 106 21.68 36.29 1.89
CA GLN A 106 21.23 37.56 2.46
C GLN A 106 22.04 37.94 3.69
N ALA A 107 22.35 36.98 4.56
CA ALA A 107 23.20 37.22 5.72
C ALA A 107 24.60 37.67 5.34
N LEU A 108 25.19 37.07 4.31
CA LEU A 108 26.49 37.49 3.78
C LEU A 108 26.47 38.90 3.20
N ILE A 109 25.38 39.27 2.55
CA ILE A 109 25.19 40.62 2.03
C ILE A 109 25.03 41.63 3.20
N SER A 110 24.22 41.25 4.19
CA SER A 110 23.97 42.08 5.38
C SER A 110 25.20 42.19 6.30
N TYR A 111 26.06 41.17 6.34
CA TYR A 111 27.28 41.14 7.14
C TYR A 111 28.24 42.26 6.76
N LYS A 112 28.25 42.72 5.51
CA LYS A 112 29.04 43.86 5.07
C LYS A 112 28.49 45.19 5.61
N LYS A 113 27.27 45.22 6.10
CA LYS A 113 26.58 46.39 6.62
C LYS A 113 26.35 46.33 8.14
N ASP A 114 25.81 45.19 8.64
CA ASP A 114 25.47 44.94 10.02
C ASP A 114 25.59 43.46 10.37
N HIS A 115 25.76 43.17 11.68
CA HIS A 115 25.75 41.78 12.16
C HIS A 115 24.32 41.31 12.32
N ASP A 116 24.01 40.10 11.75
CA ASP A 116 22.71 39.51 11.85
C ASP A 116 22.79 38.04 12.28
N VAL A 117 21.74 37.58 12.99
CA VAL A 117 21.66 36.26 13.61
C VAL A 117 20.60 35.35 12.95
N LEU A 118 20.32 35.52 11.69
CA LEU A 118 19.31 34.75 10.96
C LEU A 118 19.62 33.26 10.84
N HIS A 119 20.87 32.86 11.01
CA HIS A 119 21.26 31.46 10.95
C HIS A 119 20.60 30.59 12.03
N PHE A 120 20.14 31.13 13.15
CA PHE A 120 19.38 30.38 14.16
C PHE A 120 18.05 29.85 13.62
N ARG A 121 17.40 30.60 12.75
CA ARG A 121 16.15 30.16 12.11
C ARG A 121 16.39 29.01 11.12
N LEU A 122 17.55 28.94 10.51
CA LEU A 122 17.94 27.84 9.62
C LEU A 122 17.98 26.50 10.36
N ILE A 123 18.51 26.49 11.59
CA ILE A 123 18.56 25.31 12.44
C ILE A 123 17.15 24.85 12.80
N GLN A 124 16.25 25.76 13.13
CA GLN A 124 14.85 25.44 13.45
C GLN A 124 14.11 24.86 12.25
N ASN A 125 14.33 25.36 11.05
CA ASN A 125 13.69 24.90 9.83
C ASN A 125 14.17 23.51 9.38
N SER A 126 15.32 23.05 9.81
CA SER A 126 15.86 21.72 9.51
C SER A 126 15.37 20.64 10.47
N GLN A 127 14.62 20.99 11.50
CA GLN A 127 14.00 20.06 12.45
C GLN A 127 12.58 19.71 12.02
N CYS A 128 12.43 18.63 11.28
CA CYS A 128 11.12 18.10 10.91
C CYS A 128 10.91 16.72 11.44
#